data_d1a0fe0decabc7f1669dc49dace717d8
#
_entry.id   d1a0fe0decabc7f1669dc49dace717d8
#
_cell.length_a   1.000
_cell.length_b   1.000
_cell.length_c   1.000
_cell.angle_alpha   90.00
_cell.angle_beta   90.00
_cell.angle_gamma   90.00
#
_symmetry.space_group_name_H-M   'P 1'
#
loop_
_entity.id
_entity.type
_entity.pdbx_description
1 polymer ?
#
loop_
_entity_poly.entity_id
_entity_poly.type
_entity_poly.pdbx_seq_one_letter_code
_entity_poly.pdbx_strand_id
1 'polypeptide(L)'
;NKPSFSLVQKSHLITAIKEMIARVTKVDIAELHQETAIHELGFTSVLLIDFASKIEQDIGITVAPSAFFTYNTIAKIADYLSSKVPSPDIKTLSILTEEKAENEAYAIIGLAGLLPGGPEPQDFWQSLLNNQSAIKPVKRWGKEGYFAATLSDIDGFDNKFFGLSNLEAKLMDPQHRLFLQVAYNALLNGGYPPSKLKKVGVFVGVQFNDYHNLLQQAQQNKHPYAATGNSHAMLANRVSYLFDYDGPSHTIDTACSSTLVAINRGILALKYRECDAVLAGAVSLLLDSNVTESANTMGVLSPHYRCATFDEQADGYVRGEGVGCFLIKRLD
;
A
#
# COMPACT_ATOMS: atom_id res chain seq x y z
N ASN A 1 40.77 -19.26 27.15
CA ASN A 1 39.62 -18.89 27.94
C ASN A 1 38.82 -17.85 27.17
N LYS A 2 37.77 -18.31 26.47
CA LYS A 2 36.75 -17.40 25.90
C LYS A 2 35.89 -16.90 27.06
N PRO A 3 35.59 -15.60 27.15
CA PRO A 3 34.66 -15.10 28.16
C PRO A 3 33.28 -15.73 27.94
N SER A 4 32.79 -16.43 28.94
CA SER A 4 31.45 -17.01 28.93
C SER A 4 30.44 -15.86 29.14
N PHE A 5 29.48 -15.79 28.27
CA PHE A 5 28.29 -14.92 28.44
C PHE A 5 27.65 -15.19 29.80
N SER A 6 27.35 -14.15 30.58
CA SER A 6 26.69 -14.35 31.88
C SER A 6 25.28 -14.90 31.68
N LEU A 7 24.75 -15.67 32.64
CA LEU A 7 23.40 -16.22 32.61
C LEU A 7 22.34 -15.12 32.45
N VAL A 8 22.58 -13.93 32.97
CA VAL A 8 21.70 -12.75 32.85
C VAL A 8 21.65 -12.22 31.41
N GLN A 9 22.80 -12.17 30.73
CA GLN A 9 22.88 -11.74 29.33
C GLN A 9 22.21 -12.72 28.38
N LYS A 10 22.34 -14.02 28.63
CA LYS A 10 21.64 -15.06 27.85
C LYS A 10 20.12 -14.99 28.03
N SER A 11 19.65 -14.73 29.24
CA SER A 11 18.21 -14.56 29.54
C SER A 11 17.61 -13.38 28.77
N HIS A 12 18.29 -12.22 28.74
CA HIS A 12 17.82 -11.05 27.99
C HIS A 12 17.81 -11.32 26.48
N LEU A 13 18.81 -12.00 25.94
CA LEU A 13 18.86 -12.35 24.53
C LEU A 13 17.71 -13.31 24.13
N ILE A 14 17.40 -14.28 24.97
CA ILE A 14 16.24 -15.18 24.78
C ILE A 14 14.93 -14.38 24.75
N THR A 15 14.76 -13.41 25.66
CA THR A 15 13.58 -12.55 25.69
C THR A 15 13.46 -11.73 24.40
N ALA A 16 14.54 -11.10 23.96
CA ALA A 16 14.56 -10.33 22.71
C ALA A 16 14.24 -11.21 21.48
N ILE A 17 14.79 -12.42 21.41
CA ILE A 17 14.49 -13.39 20.34
C ILE A 17 13.00 -13.77 20.35
N LYS A 18 12.41 -14.03 21.54
CA LYS A 18 10.98 -14.33 21.66
C LYS A 18 10.10 -13.17 21.17
N GLU A 19 10.45 -11.94 21.54
CA GLU A 19 9.72 -10.76 21.08
C GLU A 19 9.81 -10.59 19.56
N MET A 20 10.98 -10.80 18.95
CA MET A 20 11.14 -10.77 17.49
C MET A 20 10.32 -11.87 16.81
N ILE A 21 10.33 -13.09 17.35
CA ILE A 21 9.53 -14.20 16.82
C ILE A 21 8.05 -13.88 16.92
N ALA A 22 7.56 -13.38 18.06
CA ALA A 22 6.17 -13.00 18.25
C ALA A 22 5.71 -11.93 17.24
N ARG A 23 6.57 -10.94 16.95
CA ARG A 23 6.28 -9.90 15.94
C ARG A 23 6.19 -10.46 14.52
N VAL A 24 7.05 -11.42 14.17
CA VAL A 24 7.14 -12.01 12.82
C VAL A 24 6.03 -13.04 12.60
N THR A 25 5.74 -13.90 13.60
CA THR A 25 4.80 -15.02 13.48
C THR A 25 3.40 -14.72 14.03
N LYS A 26 3.26 -13.62 14.81
CA LYS A 26 2.04 -13.27 15.56
C LYS A 26 1.59 -14.30 16.59
N VAL A 27 2.49 -15.18 17.03
CA VAL A 27 2.29 -16.11 18.14
C VAL A 27 2.45 -15.35 19.46
N ASP A 28 1.63 -15.68 20.48
CA ASP A 28 1.76 -15.06 21.79
C ASP A 28 3.12 -15.42 22.42
N ILE A 29 3.81 -14.43 22.99
CA ILE A 29 5.10 -14.62 23.68
C ILE A 29 5.00 -15.67 24.78
N ALA A 30 3.85 -15.77 25.45
CA ALA A 30 3.59 -16.75 26.50
C ALA A 30 3.63 -18.21 26.01
N GLU A 31 3.33 -18.44 24.73
CA GLU A 31 3.34 -19.76 24.10
C GLU A 31 4.72 -20.16 23.57
N LEU A 32 5.68 -19.23 23.54
CA LEU A 32 7.01 -19.46 23.01
C LEU A 32 7.91 -20.16 24.04
N HIS A 33 8.08 -21.47 23.92
CA HIS A 33 9.04 -22.23 24.73
C HIS A 33 10.42 -22.22 24.08
N GLN A 34 11.50 -22.20 24.89
CA GLN A 34 12.87 -22.07 24.40
C GLN A 34 13.32 -23.25 23.51
N GLU A 35 12.77 -24.44 23.76
CA GLU A 35 13.10 -25.67 23.03
C GLU A 35 12.18 -25.94 21.83
N THR A 36 11.13 -25.11 21.62
CA THR A 36 10.24 -25.27 20.47
C THR A 36 11.01 -24.96 19.19
N ALA A 37 10.87 -25.83 18.21
CA ALA A 37 11.52 -25.64 16.93
C ALA A 37 10.81 -24.53 16.12
N ILE A 38 11.56 -23.62 15.53
CA ILE A 38 11.01 -22.45 14.85
C ILE A 38 10.11 -22.80 13.65
N HIS A 39 10.30 -23.98 13.03
CA HIS A 39 9.41 -24.42 11.96
C HIS A 39 7.99 -24.77 12.48
N GLU A 40 7.87 -25.19 13.74
CA GLU A 40 6.58 -25.42 14.40
C GLU A 40 5.84 -24.11 14.71
N LEU A 41 6.57 -22.99 14.74
CA LEU A 41 6.04 -21.65 14.93
C LEU A 41 5.60 -20.96 13.62
N GLY A 42 5.51 -21.72 12.51
CA GLY A 42 5.03 -21.23 11.23
C GLY A 42 6.06 -20.48 10.38
N PHE A 43 7.37 -20.62 10.67
CA PHE A 43 8.40 -20.00 9.85
C PHE A 43 8.47 -20.60 8.45
N THR A 44 8.21 -19.78 7.45
CA THR A 44 8.48 -20.05 6.03
C THR A 44 9.86 -19.55 5.64
N SER A 45 10.36 -19.92 4.46
CA SER A 45 11.65 -19.42 3.95
C SER A 45 11.70 -17.89 3.87
N VAL A 46 10.59 -17.23 3.57
CA VAL A 46 10.48 -15.77 3.52
C VAL A 46 10.58 -15.17 4.93
N LEU A 47 9.88 -15.75 5.90
CA LEU A 47 9.94 -15.30 7.29
C LEU A 47 11.32 -15.53 7.92
N LEU A 48 12.08 -16.54 7.49
CA LEU A 48 13.47 -16.73 7.93
C LEU A 48 14.40 -15.64 7.41
N ILE A 49 14.18 -15.13 6.20
CA ILE A 49 14.92 -13.99 5.65
C ILE A 49 14.62 -12.72 6.44
N ASP A 50 13.33 -12.45 6.68
CA ASP A 50 12.88 -11.30 7.47
C ASP A 50 13.42 -11.35 8.90
N PHE A 51 13.38 -12.51 9.52
CA PHE A 51 13.92 -12.74 10.86
C PHE A 51 15.45 -12.54 10.92
N ALA A 52 16.20 -13.00 9.90
CA ALA A 52 17.63 -12.75 9.79
C ALA A 52 17.95 -11.25 9.69
N SER A 53 17.21 -10.52 8.83
CA SER A 53 17.33 -9.06 8.69
C SER A 53 17.02 -8.34 10.00
N LYS A 54 16.01 -8.81 10.73
CA LYS A 54 15.65 -8.23 12.02
C LYS A 54 16.72 -8.45 13.09
N ILE A 55 17.34 -9.63 13.13
CA ILE A 55 18.48 -9.90 14.02
C ILE A 55 19.65 -8.96 13.68
N GLU A 56 19.92 -8.75 12.40
CA GLU A 56 21.00 -7.85 11.97
C GLU A 56 20.69 -6.38 12.37
N GLN A 57 19.45 -5.93 12.19
CA GLN A 57 19.00 -4.58 12.57
C GLN A 57 19.02 -4.37 14.08
N ASP A 58 18.45 -5.32 14.84
CA ASP A 58 18.19 -5.15 16.27
C ASP A 58 19.39 -5.56 17.14
N ILE A 59 20.23 -6.50 16.67
CA ILE A 59 21.37 -7.07 17.44
C ILE A 59 22.72 -6.74 16.80
N GLY A 60 22.74 -6.27 15.54
CA GLY A 60 23.98 -5.94 14.82
C GLY A 60 24.79 -7.17 14.37
N ILE A 61 24.18 -8.34 14.31
CA ILE A 61 24.82 -9.61 13.91
C ILE A 61 24.23 -10.07 12.59
N THR A 62 25.04 -10.09 11.53
CA THR A 62 24.60 -10.67 10.26
C THR A 62 24.48 -12.19 10.38
N VAL A 63 23.29 -12.72 10.11
CA VAL A 63 22.97 -14.15 10.16
C VAL A 63 22.49 -14.61 8.80
N ALA A 64 23.12 -15.65 8.25
CA ALA A 64 22.57 -16.27 7.05
C ALA A 64 21.27 -16.99 7.38
N PRO A 65 20.16 -16.80 6.61
CA PRO A 65 18.88 -17.48 6.86
C PRO A 65 19.00 -19.00 6.96
N SER A 66 19.99 -19.60 6.27
CA SER A 66 20.30 -21.02 6.35
C SER A 66 20.79 -21.48 7.72
N ALA A 67 21.32 -20.59 8.56
CA ALA A 67 21.76 -20.94 9.92
C ALA A 67 20.61 -21.45 10.80
N PHE A 68 19.39 -21.01 10.55
CA PHE A 68 18.19 -21.41 11.31
C PHE A 68 17.76 -22.85 11.06
N PHE A 69 18.25 -23.52 10.03
CA PHE A 69 18.07 -24.96 9.87
C PHE A 69 18.94 -25.77 10.83
N THR A 70 20.11 -25.21 11.19
CA THR A 70 21.05 -25.85 12.16
C THR A 70 20.70 -25.45 13.60
N TYR A 71 20.44 -24.14 13.81
CA TYR A 71 20.08 -23.58 15.11
C TYR A 71 18.57 -23.32 15.12
N ASN A 72 17.79 -24.40 15.24
CA ASN A 72 16.37 -24.42 14.95
C ASN A 72 15.45 -24.22 16.17
N THR A 73 15.98 -23.92 17.35
CA THR A 73 15.19 -23.57 18.55
C THR A 73 15.66 -22.23 19.10
N ILE A 74 14.79 -21.54 19.86
CA ILE A 74 15.10 -20.24 20.47
C ILE A 74 16.39 -20.34 21.31
N ALA A 75 16.56 -21.40 22.09
CA ALA A 75 17.76 -21.64 22.88
C ALA A 75 19.02 -21.75 21.99
N LYS A 76 18.97 -22.54 20.92
CA LYS A 76 20.10 -22.72 20.00
C LYS A 76 20.42 -21.43 19.22
N ILE A 77 19.43 -20.66 18.85
CA ILE A 77 19.64 -19.36 18.21
C ILE A 77 20.34 -18.41 19.19
N ALA A 78 19.89 -18.36 20.44
CA ALA A 78 20.53 -17.54 21.47
C ALA A 78 22.00 -17.95 21.71
N ASP A 79 22.31 -19.26 21.75
CA ASP A 79 23.67 -19.77 21.88
C ASP A 79 24.54 -19.40 20.68
N TYR A 80 24.02 -19.54 19.48
CA TYR A 80 24.71 -19.16 18.24
C TYR A 80 25.01 -17.66 18.19
N LEU A 81 24.04 -16.81 18.50
CA LEU A 81 24.24 -15.36 18.54
C LEU A 81 25.20 -14.95 19.64
N SER A 82 25.10 -15.55 20.84
CA SER A 82 26.03 -15.33 21.95
C SER A 82 27.49 -15.67 21.58
N SER A 83 27.72 -16.68 20.73
CA SER A 83 29.04 -17.05 20.27
C SER A 83 29.65 -16.07 19.26
N LYS A 84 28.83 -15.23 18.65
CA LYS A 84 29.23 -14.25 17.62
C LYS A 84 29.46 -12.85 18.16
N VAL A 85 28.99 -12.55 19.37
CA VAL A 85 29.16 -11.22 19.99
C VAL A 85 30.54 -11.17 20.67
N PRO A 86 31.48 -10.29 20.28
CA PRO A 86 32.60 -9.93 21.13
C PRO A 86 32.04 -9.19 22.34
N SER A 87 32.32 -9.62 23.56
CA SER A 87 31.83 -9.10 24.84
C SER A 87 31.35 -7.63 24.76
N PRO A 88 30.06 -7.35 24.71
CA PRO A 88 29.62 -5.96 24.62
C PRO A 88 29.39 -5.39 25.99
N ASP A 89 29.76 -4.12 26.15
CA ASP A 89 29.33 -3.30 27.26
C ASP A 89 27.79 -3.29 27.36
N ILE A 90 27.26 -3.59 28.53
CA ILE A 90 25.84 -3.76 28.87
C ILE A 90 24.98 -2.52 28.48
N LYS A 91 25.60 -1.39 28.17
CA LYS A 91 24.92 -0.17 27.73
C LYS A 91 24.24 -0.29 26.35
N THR A 92 24.66 -1.21 25.51
CA THR A 92 24.14 -1.34 24.13
C THR A 92 22.85 -2.17 24.06
N LEU A 93 22.61 -3.07 25.02
CA LEU A 93 21.39 -3.92 25.04
C LEU A 93 20.17 -3.22 25.70
N SER A 94 20.39 -2.17 26.51
CA SER A 94 19.29 -1.38 27.06
C SER A 94 18.67 -0.40 26.07
N ILE A 95 19.27 -0.25 24.88
CA ILE A 95 18.74 0.60 23.80
C ILE A 95 17.61 -0.10 23.03
N LEU A 96 17.48 -1.42 23.15
CA LEU A 96 16.47 -2.18 22.38
C LEU A 96 15.09 -2.23 23.04
N THR A 97 14.93 -1.73 24.27
CA THR A 97 13.64 -1.79 24.97
C THR A 97 12.90 -0.47 25.08
N GLU A 98 13.55 0.65 24.79
CA GLU A 98 12.92 1.97 24.68
C GLU A 98 13.76 2.89 23.77
N GLU A 99 13.89 2.57 22.48
CA GLU A 99 13.75 3.72 21.60
C GLU A 99 12.32 4.19 21.81
N LYS A 100 12.18 5.30 22.55
CA LYS A 100 11.06 6.20 22.35
C LYS A 100 10.76 6.13 20.88
N ALA A 101 9.56 5.65 20.52
CA ALA A 101 9.01 6.03 19.26
C ALA A 101 9.15 7.56 19.28
N GLU A 102 10.24 8.08 18.75
CA GLU A 102 10.30 9.48 18.39
C GLU A 102 8.99 9.62 17.65
N ASN A 103 8.17 10.56 18.09
CA ASN A 103 6.93 10.90 17.42
C ASN A 103 7.36 11.50 16.08
N GLU A 104 7.90 10.63 15.18
CA GLU A 104 8.16 11.02 13.81
C GLU A 104 6.82 11.42 13.23
N ALA A 105 6.63 12.69 13.04
CA ALA A 105 5.44 13.20 12.38
C ALA A 105 5.63 13.10 10.87
N TYR A 106 4.55 12.79 10.19
CA TYR A 106 4.49 12.71 8.73
C TYR A 106 3.51 13.75 8.24
N ALA A 107 3.90 14.50 7.21
CA ALA A 107 3.09 15.58 6.66
C ALA A 107 2.59 15.22 5.25
N ILE A 108 1.32 15.44 4.99
CA ILE A 108 0.79 15.53 3.63
C ILE A 108 1.15 16.92 3.12
N ILE A 109 2.07 16.99 2.17
CA ILE A 109 2.59 18.24 1.61
C ILE A 109 2.08 18.54 0.21
N GLY A 110 1.39 17.59 -0.40
CA GLY A 110 0.74 17.75 -1.70
C GLY A 110 -0.49 16.87 -1.80
N LEU A 111 -1.50 17.35 -2.48
CA LEU A 111 -2.78 16.68 -2.67
C LEU A 111 -3.31 16.99 -4.07
N ALA A 112 -3.78 15.97 -4.76
CA ALA A 112 -4.61 16.12 -5.95
C ALA A 112 -5.65 15.02 -6.03
N GLY A 113 -6.73 15.28 -6.72
CA GLY A 113 -7.80 14.29 -6.92
C GLY A 113 -8.83 14.76 -7.94
N LEU A 114 -9.51 13.79 -8.54
CA LEU A 114 -10.71 13.98 -9.34
C LEU A 114 -11.84 13.26 -8.63
N LEU A 115 -12.83 14.00 -8.22
CA LEU A 115 -13.98 13.51 -7.45
C LEU A 115 -15.29 13.89 -8.14
N PRO A 116 -16.36 13.10 -7.98
CA PRO A 116 -17.66 13.49 -8.49
C PRO A 116 -18.14 14.82 -7.86
N GLY A 117 -18.54 15.75 -8.68
CA GLY A 117 -18.97 17.09 -8.23
C GLY A 117 -18.14 18.24 -8.77
N GLY A 118 -16.92 17.98 -9.21
CA GLY A 118 -16.05 18.99 -9.83
C GLY A 118 -14.65 18.48 -10.12
N PRO A 119 -13.87 19.17 -10.98
CA PRO A 119 -12.54 18.73 -11.38
C PRO A 119 -11.47 18.90 -10.28
N GLU A 120 -11.73 19.71 -9.25
CA GLU A 120 -10.80 20.01 -8.19
C GLU A 120 -11.33 19.54 -6.81
N PRO A 121 -10.46 19.17 -5.86
CA PRO A 121 -10.92 18.80 -4.51
C PRO A 121 -11.76 19.88 -3.82
N GLN A 122 -11.54 21.15 -4.14
CA GLN A 122 -12.32 22.28 -3.62
C GLN A 122 -13.75 22.27 -4.11
N ASP A 123 -14.00 21.86 -5.36
CA ASP A 123 -15.37 21.76 -5.92
C ASP A 123 -16.15 20.68 -5.18
N PHE A 124 -15.51 19.55 -4.89
CA PHE A 124 -16.10 18.49 -4.08
C PHE A 124 -16.45 18.99 -2.68
N TRP A 125 -15.55 19.73 -2.04
CA TRP A 125 -15.82 20.34 -0.74
C TRP A 125 -16.99 21.31 -0.76
N GLN A 126 -17.07 22.18 -1.77
CA GLN A 126 -18.19 23.10 -1.96
C GLN A 126 -19.52 22.34 -2.21
N SER A 127 -19.48 21.25 -2.96
CA SER A 127 -20.66 20.40 -3.16
C SER A 127 -21.17 19.81 -1.84
N LEU A 128 -20.28 19.39 -0.95
CA LEU A 128 -20.63 18.91 0.40
C LEU A 128 -21.24 20.02 1.25
N LEU A 129 -20.63 21.21 1.28
CA LEU A 129 -21.15 22.36 2.04
C LEU A 129 -22.55 22.80 1.55
N ASN A 130 -22.83 22.65 0.27
CA ASN A 130 -24.09 22.99 -0.36
C ASN A 130 -25.10 21.82 -0.34
N ASN A 131 -24.78 20.71 0.33
CA ASN A 131 -25.61 19.51 0.39
C ASN A 131 -26.03 19.00 -1.03
N GLN A 132 -25.11 19.10 -1.99
CA GLN A 132 -25.34 18.65 -3.37
C GLN A 132 -24.93 17.20 -3.53
N SER A 133 -25.85 16.36 -4.01
CA SER A 133 -25.55 14.97 -4.34
C SER A 133 -24.96 14.87 -5.74
N ALA A 134 -23.83 14.15 -5.84
CA ALA A 134 -23.20 13.80 -7.12
C ALA A 134 -23.79 12.50 -7.73
N ILE A 135 -24.72 11.82 -7.03
CA ILE A 135 -25.34 10.58 -7.50
C ILE A 135 -26.32 10.91 -8.65
N LYS A 136 -26.07 10.29 -9.80
CA LYS A 136 -26.85 10.52 -11.04
C LYS A 136 -27.02 9.20 -11.80
N PRO A 137 -27.97 9.13 -12.77
CA PRO A 137 -28.05 7.99 -13.68
C PRO A 137 -26.73 7.77 -14.43
N VAL A 138 -26.28 6.51 -14.46
CA VAL A 138 -25.05 6.13 -15.17
C VAL A 138 -25.35 5.93 -16.66
N LYS A 139 -24.95 6.89 -17.48
CA LYS A 139 -25.24 6.89 -18.93
C LYS A 139 -24.27 6.04 -19.75
N ARG A 140 -23.01 5.90 -19.29
CA ARG A 140 -21.94 5.25 -20.09
C ARG A 140 -22.16 3.76 -20.36
N TRP A 141 -22.99 3.09 -19.57
CA TRP A 141 -23.27 1.67 -19.79
C TRP A 141 -24.37 1.41 -20.82
N GLY A 142 -25.08 2.44 -21.29
CA GLY A 142 -26.23 2.29 -22.21
C GLY A 142 -27.39 1.50 -21.60
N LYS A 143 -27.45 1.39 -20.25
CA LYS A 143 -28.49 0.69 -19.48
C LYS A 143 -29.18 1.70 -18.56
N GLU A 144 -30.48 1.53 -18.38
CA GLU A 144 -31.30 2.36 -17.48
C GLU A 144 -31.37 1.72 -16.07
N GLY A 145 -31.75 2.54 -15.08
CA GLY A 145 -31.98 2.08 -13.71
C GLY A 145 -30.75 1.99 -12.82
N TYR A 146 -29.58 2.40 -13.31
CA TYR A 146 -28.35 2.44 -12.52
C TYR A 146 -27.98 3.85 -12.13
N PHE A 147 -27.65 4.04 -10.86
CA PHE A 147 -27.23 5.32 -10.28
C PHE A 147 -25.88 5.18 -9.59
N ALA A 148 -25.01 6.15 -9.78
CA ALA A 148 -23.70 6.23 -9.11
C ALA A 148 -23.20 7.67 -9.11
N ALA A 149 -22.20 7.95 -8.29
CA ALA A 149 -21.45 9.20 -8.37
C ALA A 149 -20.27 8.99 -9.33
N THR A 150 -20.40 9.44 -10.58
CA THR A 150 -19.42 9.22 -11.65
C THR A 150 -18.66 10.49 -12.00
N LEU A 151 -17.41 10.32 -12.45
CA LEU A 151 -16.60 11.38 -13.05
C LEU A 151 -17.16 11.74 -14.44
N SER A 152 -17.11 13.02 -14.77
CA SER A 152 -17.62 13.53 -16.06
C SER A 152 -16.70 13.20 -17.23
N ASP A 153 -15.40 13.27 -17.02
CA ASP A 153 -14.37 13.00 -18.04
C ASP A 153 -13.35 11.99 -17.48
N ILE A 154 -13.30 10.83 -18.13
CA ILE A 154 -12.34 9.77 -17.81
C ILE A 154 -11.49 9.39 -19.02
N ASP A 155 -11.74 10.00 -20.18
CA ASP A 155 -11.11 9.69 -21.45
C ASP A 155 -9.93 10.63 -21.73
N GLY A 156 -9.98 11.86 -21.22
CA GLY A 156 -8.97 12.89 -21.43
C GLY A 156 -7.63 12.49 -20.85
N PHE A 157 -6.61 12.37 -21.72
CA PHE A 157 -5.25 12.04 -21.32
C PHE A 157 -4.22 12.59 -22.31
N ASP A 158 -3.31 13.41 -21.82
CA ASP A 158 -2.18 13.91 -22.65
C ASP A 158 -1.04 12.87 -22.72
N ASN A 159 -1.23 11.90 -23.60
CA ASN A 159 -0.25 10.83 -23.79
C ASN A 159 1.12 11.35 -24.29
N LYS A 160 1.14 12.45 -25.02
CA LYS A 160 2.39 13.04 -25.52
C LYS A 160 3.20 13.65 -24.38
N PHE A 161 2.54 14.34 -23.45
CA PHE A 161 3.16 14.86 -22.24
C PHE A 161 3.86 13.75 -21.44
N PHE A 162 3.23 12.59 -21.30
CA PHE A 162 3.80 11.44 -20.62
C PHE A 162 4.70 10.55 -21.49
N GLY A 163 5.01 10.94 -22.72
CA GLY A 163 5.88 10.18 -23.62
C GLY A 163 5.30 8.84 -24.10
N LEU A 164 3.97 8.68 -24.06
CA LEU A 164 3.28 7.46 -24.45
C LEU A 164 2.72 7.56 -25.86
N SER A 165 2.73 6.46 -26.61
CA SER A 165 2.08 6.41 -27.91
C SER A 165 0.56 6.45 -27.80
N ASN A 166 -0.12 6.92 -28.85
CA ASN A 166 -1.59 6.91 -28.89
C ASN A 166 -2.16 5.49 -28.71
N LEU A 167 -1.51 4.48 -29.29
CA LEU A 167 -1.94 3.09 -29.18
C LEU A 167 -1.78 2.55 -27.75
N GLU A 168 -0.65 2.83 -27.11
CA GLU A 168 -0.42 2.45 -25.72
C GLU A 168 -1.45 3.11 -24.79
N ALA A 169 -1.65 4.42 -24.92
CA ALA A 169 -2.63 5.16 -24.13
C ALA A 169 -4.06 4.63 -24.33
N LYS A 170 -4.43 4.26 -25.56
CA LYS A 170 -5.74 3.70 -25.88
C LYS A 170 -5.96 2.34 -25.24
N LEU A 171 -4.95 1.49 -25.19
CA LEU A 171 -5.04 0.14 -24.61
C LEU A 171 -4.77 0.10 -23.10
N MET A 172 -4.39 1.23 -22.50
CA MET A 172 -4.14 1.37 -21.07
C MET A 172 -5.45 1.69 -20.33
N ASP A 173 -5.68 1.00 -19.21
CA ASP A 173 -6.82 1.23 -18.32
C ASP A 173 -6.92 2.72 -17.97
N PRO A 174 -8.10 3.34 -18.12
CA PRO A 174 -8.32 4.72 -17.67
C PRO A 174 -7.90 4.99 -16.23
N GLN A 175 -7.98 4.00 -15.34
CA GLN A 175 -7.50 4.13 -13.97
C GLN A 175 -6.00 4.43 -13.92
N HIS A 176 -5.19 3.78 -14.75
CA HIS A 176 -3.75 4.06 -14.84
C HIS A 176 -3.48 5.46 -15.37
N ARG A 177 -4.24 5.90 -16.37
CA ARG A 177 -4.09 7.24 -16.98
C ARG A 177 -4.42 8.34 -15.98
N LEU A 178 -5.56 8.23 -15.32
CA LEU A 178 -6.01 9.23 -14.34
C LEU A 178 -5.11 9.26 -13.10
N PHE A 179 -4.69 8.10 -12.60
CA PHE A 179 -3.80 8.09 -11.44
C PHE A 179 -2.44 8.73 -11.76
N LEU A 180 -1.90 8.51 -12.98
CA LEU A 180 -0.65 9.14 -13.40
C LEU A 180 -0.77 10.67 -13.45
N GLN A 181 -1.87 11.21 -13.98
CA GLN A 181 -2.15 12.64 -14.00
C GLN A 181 -2.29 13.21 -12.58
N VAL A 182 -3.05 12.52 -11.72
CA VAL A 182 -3.30 12.98 -10.35
C VAL A 182 -2.02 12.89 -9.50
N ALA A 183 -1.19 11.88 -9.69
CA ALA A 183 0.11 11.78 -9.04
C ALA A 183 1.05 12.93 -9.44
N TYR A 184 1.08 13.28 -10.74
CA TYR A 184 1.82 14.45 -11.22
C TYR A 184 1.30 15.75 -10.59
N ASN A 185 -0.01 15.94 -10.55
CA ASN A 185 -0.62 17.14 -9.96
C ASN A 185 -0.36 17.23 -8.45
N ALA A 186 -0.37 16.11 -7.72
CA ALA A 186 -0.05 16.08 -6.29
C ALA A 186 1.41 16.52 -6.03
N LEU A 187 2.33 16.11 -6.89
CA LEU A 187 3.73 16.56 -6.82
C LEU A 187 3.83 18.08 -7.06
N LEU A 188 3.16 18.61 -8.07
CA LEU A 188 3.17 20.04 -8.37
C LEU A 188 2.51 20.86 -7.25
N ASN A 189 1.40 20.37 -6.69
CA ASN A 189 0.72 21.00 -5.56
C ASN A 189 1.63 21.09 -4.33
N GLY A 190 2.46 20.06 -4.11
CA GLY A 190 3.48 20.07 -3.05
C GLY A 190 4.74 20.88 -3.36
N GLY A 191 4.86 21.49 -4.55
CA GLY A 191 6.06 22.23 -4.98
C GLY A 191 7.24 21.36 -5.38
N TYR A 192 7.01 20.08 -5.64
CA TYR A 192 8.02 19.11 -6.04
C TYR A 192 7.74 18.56 -7.44
N PRO A 193 8.20 19.22 -8.53
CA PRO A 193 8.15 18.58 -9.84
C PRO A 193 8.92 17.25 -9.81
N PRO A 194 8.52 16.24 -10.63
CA PRO A 194 9.06 14.88 -10.54
C PRO A 194 10.60 14.82 -10.49
N SER A 195 11.28 15.66 -11.26
CA SER A 195 12.74 15.69 -11.34
C SER A 195 13.47 16.13 -10.06
N LYS A 196 12.76 16.69 -9.08
CA LYS A 196 13.35 17.08 -7.78
C LYS A 196 13.42 15.97 -6.76
N LEU A 197 12.76 14.87 -7.00
CA LEU A 197 12.71 13.73 -6.10
C LEU A 197 13.22 12.49 -6.82
N LYS A 198 13.95 11.63 -6.11
CA LYS A 198 14.46 10.38 -6.69
C LYS A 198 14.02 9.16 -5.89
N LYS A 199 14.21 9.20 -4.60
CA LYS A 199 13.86 8.09 -3.71
C LYS A 199 12.41 8.22 -3.21
N VAL A 200 11.46 8.01 -4.14
CA VAL A 200 10.02 8.12 -3.87
C VAL A 200 9.36 6.75 -3.90
N GLY A 201 8.63 6.42 -2.83
CA GLY A 201 7.77 5.24 -2.80
C GLY A 201 6.41 5.55 -3.45
N VAL A 202 5.86 4.60 -4.20
CA VAL A 202 4.55 4.72 -4.86
C VAL A 202 3.64 3.58 -4.39
N PHE A 203 2.54 3.93 -3.70
CA PHE A 203 1.60 2.97 -3.12
C PHE A 203 0.17 3.30 -3.57
N VAL A 204 -0.45 2.42 -4.35
CA VAL A 204 -1.72 2.73 -5.04
C VAL A 204 -2.77 1.66 -4.76
N GLY A 205 -3.90 2.09 -4.23
CA GLY A 205 -5.08 1.24 -4.08
C GLY A 205 -5.86 1.12 -5.39
N VAL A 206 -6.22 -0.10 -5.78
CA VAL A 206 -7.14 -0.38 -6.89
C VAL A 206 -7.80 -1.74 -6.66
N GLN A 207 -9.02 -1.92 -7.14
CA GLN A 207 -9.74 -3.18 -6.93
C GLN A 207 -10.23 -3.80 -8.25
N PHE A 208 -10.85 -3.02 -9.14
CA PHE A 208 -11.53 -3.53 -10.32
C PHE A 208 -10.70 -3.35 -11.60
N ASN A 209 -10.86 -4.29 -12.55
CA ASN A 209 -10.18 -4.29 -13.84
C ASN A 209 -11.20 -4.39 -14.99
N ASP A 210 -12.20 -3.54 -14.95
CA ASP A 210 -13.31 -3.52 -15.91
C ASP A 210 -12.81 -3.30 -17.35
N TYR A 211 -11.76 -2.47 -17.52
CA TYR A 211 -11.23 -2.14 -18.84
C TYR A 211 -10.65 -3.36 -19.56
N HIS A 212 -10.01 -4.26 -18.83
CA HIS A 212 -9.53 -5.52 -19.39
C HIS A 212 -10.67 -6.35 -20.01
N ASN A 213 -11.82 -6.40 -19.32
CA ASN A 213 -13.01 -7.11 -19.83
C ASN A 213 -13.57 -6.43 -21.07
N LEU A 214 -13.60 -5.11 -21.12
CA LEU A 214 -14.03 -4.34 -22.31
C LEU A 214 -13.10 -4.58 -23.49
N LEU A 215 -11.78 -4.59 -23.29
CA LEU A 215 -10.79 -4.91 -24.32
C LEU A 215 -10.94 -6.36 -24.82
N GLN A 216 -11.27 -7.29 -23.93
CA GLN A 216 -11.52 -8.68 -24.29
C GLN A 216 -12.76 -8.81 -25.18
N GLN A 217 -13.86 -8.16 -24.82
CA GLN A 217 -15.08 -8.11 -25.62
C GLN A 217 -14.81 -7.47 -27.00
N ALA A 218 -13.98 -6.43 -27.05
CA ALA A 218 -13.57 -5.76 -28.29
C ALA A 218 -12.47 -6.53 -29.07
N GLN A 219 -12.02 -7.69 -28.59
CA GLN A 219 -10.93 -8.50 -29.18
C GLN A 219 -9.58 -7.76 -29.30
N GLN A 220 -9.34 -6.77 -28.43
CA GLN A 220 -8.11 -5.95 -28.38
C GLN A 220 -7.12 -6.35 -27.28
N ASN A 221 -7.48 -7.35 -26.48
CA ASN A 221 -6.70 -7.80 -25.31
C ASN A 221 -5.41 -8.57 -25.65
N LYS A 222 -5.21 -8.97 -26.91
CA LYS A 222 -4.02 -9.74 -27.34
C LYS A 222 -2.80 -8.87 -27.63
N HIS A 223 -2.94 -7.55 -27.66
CA HIS A 223 -1.83 -6.65 -27.90
C HIS A 223 -0.93 -6.55 -26.67
N PRO A 224 0.43 -6.50 -26.78
CA PRO A 224 1.32 -6.34 -25.62
C PRO A 224 0.99 -5.16 -24.73
N TYR A 225 0.61 -4.02 -25.30
CA TYR A 225 0.19 -2.85 -24.52
C TYR A 225 -1.11 -3.07 -23.73
N ALA A 226 -2.00 -3.96 -24.18
CA ALA A 226 -3.17 -4.32 -23.39
C ALA A 226 -2.76 -5.12 -22.13
N ALA A 227 -1.79 -6.01 -22.23
CA ALA A 227 -1.30 -6.78 -21.08
C ALA A 227 -0.65 -5.84 -20.02
N THR A 228 0.28 -4.98 -20.43
CA THR A 228 0.96 -4.05 -19.51
C THR A 228 0.06 -2.90 -19.06
N GLY A 229 -0.88 -2.46 -19.90
CA GLY A 229 -1.79 -1.37 -19.60
C GLY A 229 -2.93 -1.74 -18.65
N ASN A 230 -3.18 -3.05 -18.41
CA ASN A 230 -4.28 -3.52 -17.56
C ASN A 230 -3.83 -4.38 -16.39
N SER A 231 -2.52 -4.57 -16.20
CA SER A 231 -2.00 -5.25 -15.01
C SER A 231 -1.98 -4.29 -13.82
N HIS A 232 -2.62 -4.65 -12.72
CA HIS A 232 -2.61 -3.83 -11.49
C HIS A 232 -1.20 -3.49 -11.02
N ALA A 233 -0.24 -4.41 -11.13
CA ALA A 233 1.15 -4.15 -10.78
C ALA A 233 1.74 -2.94 -11.55
N MET A 234 1.32 -2.74 -12.80
CA MET A 234 1.81 -1.64 -13.62
C MET A 234 1.24 -0.27 -13.24
N LEU A 235 0.19 -0.21 -12.45
CA LEU A 235 -0.40 1.06 -12.00
C LEU A 235 0.60 1.90 -11.19
N ALA A 236 1.18 1.33 -10.14
CA ALA A 236 2.22 1.99 -9.34
C ALA A 236 3.55 2.07 -10.10
N ASN A 237 3.94 0.96 -10.75
CA ASN A 237 5.23 0.86 -11.43
C ASN A 237 5.37 1.86 -12.59
N ARG A 238 4.29 2.17 -13.30
CA ARG A 238 4.30 3.16 -14.38
C ARG A 238 4.60 4.57 -13.86
N VAL A 239 4.07 4.95 -12.70
CA VAL A 239 4.42 6.23 -12.05
C VAL A 239 5.89 6.26 -11.72
N SER A 240 6.42 5.21 -11.08
CA SER A 240 7.83 5.11 -10.74
C SER A 240 8.73 5.16 -11.98
N TYR A 241 8.36 4.44 -13.03
CA TYR A 241 9.12 4.40 -14.28
C TYR A 241 9.14 5.75 -15.00
N LEU A 242 7.98 6.39 -15.16
CA LEU A 242 7.89 7.65 -15.92
C LEU A 242 8.51 8.84 -15.18
N PHE A 243 8.52 8.81 -13.85
CA PHE A 243 9.13 9.86 -13.03
C PHE A 243 10.55 9.51 -12.57
N ASP A 244 11.08 8.37 -12.98
CA ASP A 244 12.43 7.88 -12.65
C ASP A 244 12.66 7.76 -11.12
N TYR A 245 11.74 7.08 -10.44
CA TYR A 245 11.78 6.88 -8.98
C TYR A 245 12.35 5.52 -8.59
N ASP A 246 13.21 5.52 -7.57
CA ASP A 246 13.93 4.33 -7.07
C ASP A 246 13.31 3.73 -5.79
N GLY A 247 12.25 4.31 -5.25
CA GLY A 247 11.58 3.81 -4.05
C GLY A 247 10.69 2.58 -4.28
N PRO A 248 10.13 1.99 -3.21
CA PRO A 248 9.18 0.90 -3.33
C PRO A 248 7.97 1.27 -4.19
N SER A 249 7.46 0.31 -4.98
CA SER A 249 6.36 0.56 -5.91
C SER A 249 5.35 -0.58 -5.82
N HIS A 250 4.20 -0.33 -5.15
CA HIS A 250 3.22 -1.35 -4.83
C HIS A 250 1.81 -0.93 -5.20
N THR A 251 1.10 -1.83 -5.86
CA THR A 251 -0.35 -1.74 -6.00
C THR A 251 -1.00 -2.64 -4.95
N ILE A 252 -2.06 -2.16 -4.32
CA ILE A 252 -2.67 -2.76 -3.13
C ILE A 252 -4.16 -2.96 -3.39
N ASP A 253 -4.63 -4.18 -3.17
CA ASP A 253 -6.05 -4.49 -3.12
C ASP A 253 -6.41 -5.11 -1.78
N THR A 254 -7.10 -4.34 -0.96
CA THR A 254 -7.76 -4.77 0.27
C THR A 254 -9.21 -4.26 0.28
N ALA A 255 -9.83 -4.25 -0.91
CA ALA A 255 -11.16 -3.73 -1.16
C ALA A 255 -11.31 -2.26 -0.70
N CYS A 256 -12.35 -1.93 0.05
CA CYS A 256 -12.65 -0.57 0.51
C CYS A 256 -11.52 0.08 1.33
N SER A 257 -10.66 -0.70 1.95
CA SER A 257 -9.54 -0.21 2.79
C SER A 257 -8.25 0.06 2.01
N SER A 258 -8.19 -0.22 0.71
CA SER A 258 -6.95 -0.16 -0.10
C SER A 258 -6.21 1.16 0.04
N THR A 259 -6.92 2.30 0.03
CA THR A 259 -6.30 3.63 0.17
C THR A 259 -5.61 3.81 1.51
N LEU A 260 -6.28 3.45 2.61
CA LEU A 260 -5.71 3.59 3.96
C LEU A 260 -4.52 2.64 4.16
N VAL A 261 -4.58 1.44 3.60
CA VAL A 261 -3.47 0.50 3.61
C VAL A 261 -2.30 1.02 2.78
N ALA A 262 -2.55 1.64 1.61
CA ALA A 262 -1.52 2.29 0.79
C ALA A 262 -0.81 3.41 1.55
N ILE A 263 -1.56 4.28 2.23
CA ILE A 263 -1.01 5.35 3.07
C ILE A 263 -0.16 4.77 4.20
N ASN A 264 -0.69 3.77 4.92
CA ASN A 264 0.04 3.12 6.02
C ASN A 264 1.34 2.47 5.54
N ARG A 265 1.32 1.74 4.42
CA ARG A 265 2.53 1.14 3.82
C ARG A 265 3.54 2.21 3.42
N GLY A 266 3.07 3.34 2.86
CA GLY A 266 3.91 4.48 2.54
C GLY A 266 4.57 5.10 3.78
N ILE A 267 3.82 5.29 4.86
CA ILE A 267 4.35 5.79 6.15
C ILE A 267 5.40 4.82 6.71
N LEU A 268 5.16 3.51 6.64
CA LEU A 268 6.16 2.52 7.07
C LEU A 268 7.43 2.59 6.22
N ALA A 269 7.32 2.76 4.90
CA ALA A 269 8.48 2.93 4.03
C ALA A 269 9.29 4.21 4.38
N LEU A 270 8.62 5.31 4.74
CA LEU A 270 9.30 6.52 5.25
C LEU A 270 9.98 6.25 6.59
N LYS A 271 9.29 5.58 7.52
CA LYS A 271 9.80 5.23 8.84
C LYS A 271 11.06 4.37 8.75
N TYR A 272 11.08 3.37 7.87
CA TYR A 272 12.22 2.48 7.67
C TYR A 272 13.26 3.03 6.67
N ARG A 273 13.14 4.30 6.26
CA ARG A 273 14.10 4.96 5.34
C ARG A 273 14.22 4.25 3.98
N GLU A 274 13.21 3.48 3.58
CA GLU A 274 13.13 2.88 2.25
C GLU A 274 12.93 3.93 1.15
N CYS A 275 12.34 5.09 1.50
CA CYS A 275 12.17 6.25 0.64
C CYS A 275 12.18 7.57 1.44
N ASP A 276 12.30 8.70 0.73
CA ASP A 276 12.36 10.05 1.31
C ASP A 276 11.05 10.81 1.13
N ALA A 277 10.24 10.38 0.19
CA ALA A 277 8.88 10.85 -0.05
C ALA A 277 7.99 9.70 -0.52
N VAL A 278 6.69 9.85 -0.40
CA VAL A 278 5.70 8.85 -0.79
C VAL A 278 4.59 9.50 -1.59
N LEU A 279 4.25 8.88 -2.72
CA LEU A 279 2.98 9.06 -3.40
C LEU A 279 2.05 7.92 -2.96
N ALA A 280 1.02 8.24 -2.20
CA ALA A 280 0.02 7.26 -1.76
C ALA A 280 -1.38 7.70 -2.16
N GLY A 281 -2.15 6.79 -2.73
CA GLY A 281 -3.50 7.11 -3.17
C GLY A 281 -4.28 5.90 -3.65
N ALA A 282 -5.35 6.16 -4.37
CA ALA A 282 -6.14 5.11 -5.00
C ALA A 282 -6.95 5.64 -6.19
N VAL A 283 -7.44 4.70 -6.99
CA VAL A 283 -8.36 4.98 -8.09
C VAL A 283 -9.43 3.90 -8.14
N SER A 284 -10.65 4.32 -8.46
CA SER A 284 -11.76 3.42 -8.75
C SER A 284 -12.67 4.04 -9.82
N LEU A 285 -12.89 3.31 -10.90
CA LEU A 285 -13.83 3.67 -11.97
C LEU A 285 -14.88 2.57 -12.13
N LEU A 286 -16.01 2.94 -12.68
CA LEU A 286 -17.15 2.08 -12.97
C LEU A 286 -17.32 2.01 -14.50
N LEU A 287 -16.49 1.19 -15.16
CA LEU A 287 -16.44 1.19 -16.64
C LEU A 287 -17.48 0.28 -17.28
N ASP A 288 -17.91 -0.78 -16.59
CA ASP A 288 -19.04 -1.61 -16.99
C ASP A 288 -20.04 -1.84 -15.85
N SER A 289 -21.17 -2.49 -16.13
CA SER A 289 -22.23 -2.74 -15.15
C SER A 289 -22.05 -4.00 -14.33
N ASN A 290 -21.14 -4.91 -14.71
CA ASN A 290 -21.09 -6.30 -14.18
C ASN A 290 -20.88 -6.34 -12.66
N VAL A 291 -19.94 -5.54 -12.15
CA VAL A 291 -19.68 -5.47 -10.70
C VAL A 291 -20.87 -4.86 -9.96
N THR A 292 -21.53 -3.86 -10.56
CA THR A 292 -22.72 -3.22 -9.97
C THR A 292 -23.91 -4.20 -9.96
N GLU A 293 -24.10 -4.97 -11.01
CA GLU A 293 -25.13 -6.01 -11.08
C GLU A 293 -24.89 -7.11 -10.03
N SER A 294 -23.64 -7.53 -9.85
CA SER A 294 -23.27 -8.49 -8.82
C SER A 294 -23.55 -7.93 -7.42
N ALA A 295 -23.16 -6.70 -7.14
CA ALA A 295 -23.42 -6.04 -5.87
C ALA A 295 -24.93 -5.87 -5.59
N ASN A 296 -25.71 -5.57 -6.63
CA ASN A 296 -27.17 -5.52 -6.53
C ASN A 296 -27.78 -6.89 -6.21
N THR A 297 -27.29 -7.96 -6.84
CA THR A 297 -27.72 -9.33 -6.55
C THR A 297 -27.36 -9.76 -5.12
N MET A 298 -26.26 -9.26 -4.58
CA MET A 298 -25.88 -9.47 -3.18
C MET A 298 -26.75 -8.67 -2.18
N GLY A 299 -27.59 -7.77 -2.65
CA GLY A 299 -28.45 -6.94 -1.81
C GLY A 299 -27.71 -5.89 -0.97
N VAL A 300 -26.53 -5.44 -1.42
CA VAL A 300 -25.71 -4.48 -0.68
C VAL A 300 -25.86 -3.03 -1.20
N LEU A 301 -26.53 -2.85 -2.34
CA LEU A 301 -26.80 -1.53 -2.89
C LEU A 301 -28.14 -1.00 -2.38
N SER A 302 -28.19 0.30 -2.07
CA SER A 302 -29.43 0.97 -1.66
C SER A 302 -30.41 1.07 -2.85
N PRO A 303 -31.63 0.55 -2.70
CA PRO A 303 -32.68 0.71 -3.71
C PRO A 303 -33.19 2.15 -3.82
N HIS A 304 -32.88 3.01 -2.83
CA HIS A 304 -33.25 4.42 -2.79
C HIS A 304 -32.13 5.34 -3.30
N TYR A 305 -31.03 4.75 -3.82
CA TYR A 305 -29.87 5.48 -4.36
C TYR A 305 -29.27 6.49 -3.37
N ARG A 306 -29.22 6.12 -2.09
CA ARG A 306 -28.72 6.97 -1.02
C ARG A 306 -27.84 6.17 -0.05
N CYS A 307 -26.69 6.71 0.31
CA CYS A 307 -25.93 6.20 1.46
C CYS A 307 -26.45 6.89 2.73
N ALA A 308 -27.26 6.18 3.50
CA ALA A 308 -27.79 6.66 4.78
C ALA A 308 -26.84 6.29 5.92
N THR A 309 -25.60 6.80 5.86
CA THR A 309 -24.50 6.43 6.77
C THR A 309 -24.86 6.78 8.22
N PHE A 310 -24.79 5.77 9.12
CA PHE A 310 -25.14 5.86 10.55
C PHE A 310 -26.62 6.19 10.82
N ASP A 311 -27.50 6.13 9.82
CA ASP A 311 -28.93 6.31 9.96
C ASP A 311 -29.61 4.95 10.21
N GLU A 312 -30.69 4.92 11.00
CA GLU A 312 -31.49 3.70 11.24
C GLU A 312 -32.15 3.16 9.97
N GLN A 313 -32.36 4.01 8.96
CA GLN A 313 -32.90 3.67 7.66
C GLN A 313 -31.85 3.26 6.63
N ALA A 314 -30.63 2.98 7.07
CA ALA A 314 -29.58 2.52 6.17
C ALA A 314 -29.94 1.17 5.55
N ASP A 315 -30.01 1.14 4.21
CA ASP A 315 -30.46 -0.02 3.42
C ASP A 315 -29.46 -0.47 2.33
N GLY A 316 -28.26 0.06 2.38
CA GLY A 316 -27.20 -0.24 1.43
C GLY A 316 -26.37 1.00 1.10
N TYR A 317 -25.48 0.86 0.12
CA TYR A 317 -24.64 1.97 -0.35
C TYR A 317 -24.86 2.27 -1.83
N VAL A 318 -24.35 3.41 -2.28
CA VAL A 318 -24.29 3.77 -3.70
C VAL A 318 -22.82 3.82 -4.13
N ARG A 319 -22.52 3.21 -5.26
CA ARG A 319 -21.16 3.19 -5.81
C ARG A 319 -20.73 4.56 -6.31
N GLY A 320 -19.41 4.82 -6.29
CA GLY A 320 -18.84 6.06 -6.78
C GLY A 320 -17.48 5.83 -7.45
N GLU A 321 -17.11 6.78 -8.30
CA GLU A 321 -15.78 6.86 -8.91
C GLU A 321 -14.94 7.90 -8.18
N GLY A 322 -13.65 7.82 -8.39
CA GLY A 322 -12.72 8.81 -7.92
C GLY A 322 -11.28 8.37 -8.08
N VAL A 323 -10.41 9.35 -8.07
CA VAL A 323 -8.97 9.16 -7.98
C VAL A 323 -8.38 10.22 -7.07
N GLY A 324 -7.46 9.83 -6.20
CA GLY A 324 -6.77 10.73 -5.30
C GLY A 324 -5.35 10.29 -5.04
N CYS A 325 -4.47 11.26 -4.81
CA CYS A 325 -3.08 11.02 -4.47
C CYS A 325 -2.59 12.06 -3.48
N PHE A 326 -1.86 11.60 -2.48
CA PHE A 326 -1.15 12.41 -1.49
C PHE A 326 0.36 12.31 -1.72
N LEU A 327 1.06 13.43 -1.64
CA LEU A 327 2.51 13.46 -1.45
C LEU A 327 2.79 13.59 0.05
N ILE A 328 3.48 12.61 0.61
CA ILE A 328 3.75 12.50 2.05
C ILE A 328 5.27 12.50 2.26
N LYS A 329 5.72 13.23 3.28
CA LYS A 329 7.12 13.25 3.74
C LYS A 329 7.18 13.19 5.26
N ARG A 330 8.38 12.88 5.79
CA ARG A 330 8.67 13.13 7.21
C ARG A 330 8.59 14.63 7.48
N LEU A 331 8.14 15.00 8.66
CA LEU A 331 8.08 16.37 9.14
C LEU A 331 9.38 16.66 9.93
N ASP A 332 10.47 16.85 9.23
CA ASP A 332 11.80 17.24 9.76
C ASP A 332 12.34 18.50 9.07
#